data_b069a782aca9a59bfc51451d291065a4
#
_entry.id   b069a782aca9a59bfc51451d291065a4
#
_cell.length_a   1.000
_cell.length_b   1.000
_cell.length_c   1.000
_cell.angle_alpha   90.00
_cell.angle_beta   90.00
_cell.angle_gamma   90.00
#
_symmetry.space_group_name_H-M   'P 1'
#
loop_
_entity.id
_entity.type
_entity.pdbx_description
1 polymer ?
#
loop_
_entity_poly.entity_id
_entity_poly.type
_entity_poly.pdbx_seq_one_letter_code
_entity_poly.pdbx_strand_id
1 'polypeptide(L)'
;GVDKVVIAGGGVETFAEAVKCLKPGGKIGNVNYLGSGDNIDIPRVEWGVGMGHKQINGGLMLGGRLRMEKLGALVSAGKLDVSPLSTHVFDGWDHLEEALFLMRDKPKDLIKPVVKLAD
;
A
#
# COMPACT_ATOMS: atom_id res chain seq x y z
N GLY A 1 9.33 3.42 -22.21
CA GLY A 1 8.63 3.54 -20.93
C GLY A 1 7.46 2.56 -20.79
N VAL A 2 6.88 2.50 -19.60
CA VAL A 2 5.73 1.62 -19.30
C VAL A 2 4.41 2.38 -19.37
N ASP A 3 3.31 1.66 -19.54
CA ASP A 3 1.96 2.24 -19.62
C ASP A 3 1.42 2.63 -18.24
N LYS A 4 1.73 1.83 -17.22
CA LYS A 4 1.20 1.98 -15.87
C LYS A 4 2.29 1.70 -14.84
N VAL A 5 2.28 2.50 -13.78
CA VAL A 5 3.13 2.31 -12.59
C VAL A 5 2.24 2.31 -11.36
N VAL A 6 2.50 1.40 -10.43
CA VAL A 6 1.91 1.41 -9.09
C VAL A 6 3.03 1.70 -8.09
N ILE A 7 2.83 2.72 -7.26
CA ILE A 7 3.72 3.05 -6.15
C ILE A 7 3.09 2.53 -4.87
N ALA A 8 3.71 1.52 -4.27
CA ALA A 8 3.22 0.86 -3.05
C ALA A 8 4.26 0.82 -1.92
N GLY A 9 5.32 1.60 -2.02
CA GLY A 9 6.41 1.72 -1.05
C GLY A 9 7.47 2.69 -1.55
N GLY A 10 8.56 2.85 -0.77
CA GLY A 10 9.64 3.77 -1.08
C GLY A 10 9.45 5.18 -0.49
N GLY A 11 10.41 6.05 -0.75
CA GLY A 11 10.41 7.45 -0.32
C GLY A 11 9.88 8.41 -1.39
N VAL A 12 10.14 9.69 -1.20
CA VAL A 12 9.71 10.76 -2.12
C VAL A 12 10.36 10.63 -3.51
N GLU A 13 11.57 10.10 -3.58
CA GLU A 13 12.33 9.86 -4.81
C GLU A 13 11.63 8.85 -5.73
N THR A 14 10.92 7.87 -5.16
CA THR A 14 10.20 6.84 -5.91
C THR A 14 9.15 7.44 -6.86
N PHE A 15 8.55 8.56 -6.46
CA PHE A 15 7.60 9.26 -7.30
C PHE A 15 8.26 9.83 -8.56
N ALA A 16 9.41 10.47 -8.41
CA ALA A 16 10.17 11.01 -9.54
C ALA A 16 10.63 9.90 -10.50
N GLU A 17 11.06 8.77 -9.96
CA GLU A 17 11.45 7.58 -10.76
C GLU A 17 10.26 6.99 -11.51
N ALA A 18 9.09 6.92 -10.88
CA ALA A 18 7.86 6.47 -11.52
C ALA A 18 7.50 7.36 -12.72
N VAL A 19 7.64 8.68 -12.59
CA VAL A 19 7.43 9.63 -13.70
C VAL A 19 8.41 9.40 -14.84
N LYS A 20 9.68 9.12 -14.54
CA LYS A 20 10.72 8.82 -15.55
C LYS A 20 10.42 7.54 -16.31
N CYS A 21 9.99 6.49 -15.62
CA CYS A 21 9.66 5.21 -16.24
C CYS A 21 8.40 5.25 -17.11
N LEU A 22 7.52 6.19 -16.88
CA LEU A 22 6.21 6.27 -17.51
C LEU A 22 6.31 6.89 -18.91
N LYS A 23 5.75 6.23 -19.92
CA LYS A 23 5.64 6.81 -21.25
C LYS A 23 4.57 7.92 -21.32
N PRO A 24 4.58 8.77 -22.36
CA PRO A 24 3.51 9.73 -22.59
C PRO A 24 2.12 9.05 -22.61
N GLY A 25 1.13 9.67 -22.00
CA GLY A 25 -0.21 9.12 -21.85
C GLY A 25 -0.36 8.04 -20.75
N GLY A 26 0.74 7.66 -20.09
CA GLY A 26 0.72 6.63 -19.06
C GLY A 26 0.11 7.10 -17.73
N LYS A 27 -0.13 6.16 -16.82
CA LYS A 27 -0.82 6.40 -15.55
C LYS A 27 -0.02 5.90 -14.36
N ILE A 28 0.06 6.72 -13.32
CA ILE A 28 0.58 6.36 -12.01
C ILE A 28 -0.59 6.15 -11.04
N GLY A 29 -0.63 5.01 -10.38
CA GLY A 29 -1.47 4.77 -9.21
C GLY A 29 -0.60 4.80 -7.96
N ASN A 30 -0.85 5.72 -7.03
CA ASN A 30 -0.11 5.81 -5.79
C ASN A 30 -0.98 5.39 -4.60
N VAL A 31 -0.53 4.39 -3.86
CA VAL A 31 -1.12 3.94 -2.59
C VAL A 31 -0.13 4.06 -1.43
N ASN A 32 1.00 4.73 -1.68
CA ASN A 32 2.05 4.95 -0.70
C ASN A 32 1.95 6.32 -0.05
N TYR A 33 2.36 6.40 1.22
CA TYR A 33 2.62 7.66 1.89
C TYR A 33 4.00 8.18 1.42
N LEU A 34 4.00 9.31 0.73
CA LEU A 34 5.19 9.82 0.03
C LEU A 34 6.13 10.64 0.92
N GLY A 35 6.24 10.31 2.19
CA GLY A 35 7.15 10.95 3.11
C GLY A 35 6.59 12.23 3.74
N SER A 36 7.46 13.19 4.06
CA SER A 36 7.14 14.45 4.73
C SER A 36 7.62 15.64 3.88
N GLY A 37 7.10 16.83 4.18
CA GLY A 37 7.37 18.06 3.45
C GLY A 37 6.14 18.59 2.74
N ASP A 38 6.25 19.80 2.20
CA ASP A 38 5.13 20.52 1.60
C ASP A 38 4.92 20.20 0.11
N ASN A 39 5.95 19.65 -0.55
CA ASN A 39 5.95 19.44 -1.99
C ASN A 39 6.45 18.06 -2.38
N ILE A 40 5.97 17.58 -3.52
CA ILE A 40 6.48 16.41 -4.22
C ILE A 40 7.01 16.91 -5.56
N ASP A 41 8.30 16.68 -5.82
CA ASP A 41 8.95 17.12 -7.05
C ASP A 41 8.54 16.25 -8.23
N ILE A 42 8.11 16.91 -9.31
CA ILE A 42 7.81 16.28 -10.57
C ILE A 42 8.92 16.63 -11.57
N PRO A 43 9.68 15.64 -12.09
CA PRO A 43 10.71 15.90 -13.11
C PRO A 43 10.08 16.53 -14.35
N ARG A 44 10.41 17.78 -14.62
CA ARG A 44 9.76 18.60 -15.65
C ARG A 44 9.87 18.03 -17.05
N VAL A 45 11.06 17.56 -17.43
CA VAL A 45 11.31 17.03 -18.77
C VAL A 45 10.59 15.69 -18.95
N GLU A 46 10.73 14.81 -18.02
CA GLU A 46 10.11 13.48 -18.03
C GLU A 46 8.58 13.55 -17.89
N TRP A 47 8.06 14.62 -17.29
CA TRP A 47 6.63 14.93 -17.29
C TRP A 47 6.12 15.39 -18.68
N GLY A 48 7.04 15.52 -19.66
CA GLY A 48 6.73 16.06 -20.99
C GLY A 48 6.47 17.56 -20.95
N VAL A 49 7.19 18.28 -20.11
CA VAL A 49 7.06 19.75 -19.93
C VAL A 49 5.63 20.18 -19.57
N GLY A 50 4.88 19.30 -18.89
CA GLY A 50 3.47 19.50 -18.57
C GLY A 50 2.48 19.03 -19.65
N MET A 51 2.95 18.60 -20.81
CA MET A 51 2.12 18.24 -21.96
C MET A 51 2.16 16.74 -22.33
N GLY A 52 2.79 15.91 -21.49
CA GLY A 52 2.96 14.49 -21.77
C GLY A 52 1.71 13.63 -21.54
N HIS A 53 0.56 14.22 -21.22
CA HIS A 53 -0.69 13.53 -20.90
C HIS A 53 -0.58 12.46 -19.81
N LYS A 54 0.47 12.51 -18.99
CA LYS A 54 0.66 11.59 -17.86
C LYS A 54 -0.36 11.88 -16.76
N GLN A 55 -0.91 10.84 -16.18
CA GLN A 55 -1.93 10.94 -15.13
C GLN A 55 -1.40 10.39 -13.81
N ILE A 56 -1.74 11.08 -12.73
CA ILE A 56 -1.44 10.67 -11.37
C ILE A 56 -2.76 10.49 -10.62
N ASN A 57 -2.97 9.29 -10.10
CA ASN A 57 -4.10 8.97 -9.26
C ASN A 57 -3.55 8.52 -7.90
N GLY A 58 -3.72 9.36 -6.90
CA GLY A 58 -3.44 8.99 -5.51
C GLY A 58 -4.71 8.54 -4.84
N GLY A 59 -4.59 7.69 -3.85
CA GLY A 59 -5.74 7.27 -3.09
C GLY A 59 -5.40 6.49 -1.85
N LEU A 60 -6.00 6.89 -0.75
CA LEU A 60 -6.21 6.04 0.40
C LEU A 60 -7.50 5.26 0.16
N MET A 61 -7.49 3.97 0.50
CA MET A 61 -8.70 3.16 0.38
C MET A 61 -9.86 3.84 1.12
N LEU A 62 -10.93 4.12 0.40
CA LEU A 62 -12.17 4.57 1.01
C LEU A 62 -12.66 3.45 1.94
N GLY A 63 -12.57 3.66 3.24
CA GLY A 63 -13.07 2.74 4.24
C GLY A 63 -14.60 2.65 4.28
N GLY A 64 -15.13 2.32 5.43
CA GLY A 64 -16.54 2.31 5.72
C GLY A 64 -17.17 0.92 5.67
N ARG A 65 -18.33 0.83 6.32
CA ARG A 65 -19.04 -0.42 6.57
C ARG A 65 -19.33 -1.22 5.30
N LEU A 66 -19.83 -0.56 4.26
CA LEU A 66 -20.19 -1.24 3.02
C LEU A 66 -19.01 -1.94 2.35
N ARG A 67 -17.81 -1.34 2.41
CA ARG A 67 -16.61 -1.98 1.88
C ARG A 67 -16.18 -3.17 2.72
N MET A 68 -16.24 -3.06 4.03
CA MET A 68 -15.95 -4.16 4.95
C MET A 68 -16.90 -5.33 4.74
N GLU A 69 -18.19 -5.06 4.59
CA GLU A 69 -19.19 -6.08 4.30
C GLU A 69 -18.94 -6.80 2.96
N LYS A 70 -18.56 -6.04 1.92
CA LYS A 70 -18.20 -6.63 0.61
C LYS A 70 -16.96 -7.52 0.69
N LEU A 71 -15.92 -7.08 1.39
CA LEU A 71 -14.71 -7.88 1.58
C LEU A 71 -15.00 -9.12 2.42
N GLY A 72 -15.76 -8.98 3.50
CA GLY A 72 -16.20 -10.11 4.32
C GLY A 72 -17.01 -11.14 3.54
N ALA A 73 -17.90 -10.68 2.66
CA ALA A 73 -18.66 -11.56 1.78
C ALA A 73 -17.77 -12.34 0.80
N LEU A 74 -16.71 -11.73 0.28
CA LEU A 74 -15.74 -12.43 -0.58
C LEU A 74 -14.96 -13.49 0.18
N VAL A 75 -14.55 -13.20 1.40
CA VAL A 75 -13.87 -14.16 2.28
C VAL A 75 -14.82 -15.32 2.62
N SER A 76 -16.04 -15.02 3.06
CA SER A 76 -17.05 -16.05 3.42
C SER A 76 -17.44 -16.92 2.25
N ALA A 77 -17.43 -16.39 1.03
CA ALA A 77 -17.70 -17.15 -0.19
C ALA A 77 -16.48 -17.92 -0.72
N GLY A 78 -15.35 -17.92 -0.02
CA GLY A 78 -14.10 -18.56 -0.44
C GLY A 78 -13.47 -17.95 -1.70
N LYS A 79 -13.89 -16.74 -2.10
CA LYS A 79 -13.34 -16.03 -3.27
C LYS A 79 -12.12 -15.18 -2.96
N LEU A 80 -11.86 -14.95 -1.69
CA LEU A 80 -10.69 -14.22 -1.18
C LEU A 80 -10.14 -14.97 0.02
N ASP A 81 -8.94 -15.51 -0.10
CA ASP A 81 -8.21 -16.12 1.00
C ASP A 81 -7.25 -15.05 1.59
N VAL A 82 -7.47 -14.70 2.84
CA VAL A 82 -6.65 -13.75 3.59
C VAL A 82 -5.73 -14.43 4.60
N SER A 83 -5.81 -15.75 4.75
CA SER A 83 -5.02 -16.51 5.73
C SER A 83 -3.51 -16.34 5.56
N PRO A 84 -2.94 -16.21 4.33
CA PRO A 84 -1.51 -15.99 4.17
C PRO A 84 -1.00 -14.65 4.73
N LEU A 85 -1.90 -13.70 5.03
CA LEU A 85 -1.52 -12.42 5.62
C LEU A 85 -1.20 -12.55 7.11
N SER A 86 -1.79 -13.53 7.81
CA SER A 86 -1.58 -13.79 9.24
C SER A 86 -0.33 -14.65 9.45
N THR A 87 0.84 -14.01 9.39
CA THR A 87 2.13 -14.74 9.42
C THR A 87 2.56 -15.14 10.83
N HIS A 88 2.13 -14.40 11.85
CA HIS A 88 2.48 -14.63 13.25
C HIS A 88 1.20 -14.58 14.08
N VAL A 89 0.90 -15.68 14.78
CA VAL A 89 -0.31 -15.80 15.58
C VAL A 89 0.09 -16.03 17.03
N PHE A 90 -0.44 -15.22 17.90
CA PHE A 90 -0.26 -15.29 19.35
C PHE A 90 -1.59 -15.61 20.01
N ASP A 91 -1.57 -16.37 21.09
CA ASP A 91 -2.77 -16.72 21.84
C ASP A 91 -2.78 -16.01 23.21
N GLY A 92 -3.81 -15.23 23.46
CA GLY A 92 -4.04 -14.52 24.72
C GLY A 92 -3.48 -13.10 24.80
N TRP A 93 -4.05 -12.35 25.74
CA TRP A 93 -3.71 -10.95 26.00
C TRP A 93 -2.25 -10.72 26.38
N ASP A 94 -1.63 -11.68 27.05
CA ASP A 94 -0.26 -11.57 27.57
C ASP A 94 0.78 -11.39 26.45
N HIS A 95 0.45 -11.78 25.23
CA HIS A 95 1.30 -11.64 24.04
C HIS A 95 1.08 -10.35 23.23
N LEU A 96 0.19 -9.45 23.69
CA LEU A 96 -0.13 -8.23 22.94
C LEU A 96 1.10 -7.33 22.77
N GLU A 97 1.88 -7.16 23.82
CA GLU A 97 3.08 -6.33 23.79
C GLU A 97 4.15 -6.92 22.84
N GLU A 98 4.33 -8.23 22.87
CA GLU A 98 5.24 -8.94 21.97
C GLU A 98 4.84 -8.73 20.49
N ALA A 99 3.56 -8.86 20.17
CA ALA A 99 3.05 -8.62 18.83
C ALA A 99 3.25 -7.17 18.37
N LEU A 100 3.14 -6.19 19.27
CA LEU A 100 3.40 -4.79 18.97
C LEU A 100 4.89 -4.52 18.70
N PHE A 101 5.78 -5.12 19.50
CA PHE A 101 7.22 -5.01 19.24
C PHE A 101 7.61 -5.67 17.92
N LEU A 102 7.03 -6.82 17.61
CA LEU A 102 7.24 -7.47 16.32
C LEU A 102 6.82 -6.55 15.14
N MET A 103 5.70 -5.83 15.28
CA MET A 103 5.26 -4.82 14.29
C MET A 103 6.23 -3.65 14.16
N ARG A 104 6.87 -3.24 15.25
CA ARG A 104 7.89 -2.18 15.25
C ARG A 104 9.16 -2.64 14.53
N ASP A 105 9.63 -3.84 14.84
CA ASP A 105 10.92 -4.37 14.39
C ASP A 105 10.85 -4.91 12.94
N LYS A 106 9.67 -5.24 12.47
CA LYS A 106 9.35 -5.63 11.07
C LYS A 106 10.34 -6.63 10.46
N PRO A 107 10.49 -7.83 11.02
CA PRO A 107 11.30 -8.87 10.39
C PRO A 107 10.77 -9.19 8.98
N LYS A 108 11.63 -9.71 8.11
CA LYS A 108 11.33 -9.89 6.67
C LYS A 108 10.17 -10.84 6.39
N ASP A 109 9.91 -11.76 7.28
CA ASP A 109 8.84 -12.75 7.18
C ASP A 109 7.51 -12.29 7.80
N LEU A 110 7.50 -11.09 8.40
CA LEU A 110 6.29 -10.51 8.98
C LEU A 110 5.44 -9.81 7.93
N ILE A 111 4.18 -10.23 7.78
CA ILE A 111 3.14 -9.48 7.09
C ILE A 111 2.19 -8.88 8.11
N LYS A 112 1.51 -9.72 8.89
CA LYS A 112 0.60 -9.29 9.97
C LYS A 112 0.74 -10.20 11.20
N PRO A 113 1.02 -9.65 12.38
CA PRO A 113 0.81 -10.36 13.63
C PRO A 113 -0.68 -10.31 14.00
N VAL A 114 -1.18 -11.39 14.52
CA VAL A 114 -2.56 -11.52 15.01
C VAL A 114 -2.51 -12.04 16.43
N VAL A 115 -3.26 -11.40 17.33
CA VAL A 115 -3.45 -11.86 18.70
C VAL A 115 -4.88 -12.35 18.84
N LYS A 116 -5.05 -13.63 19.15
CA LYS A 116 -6.34 -14.20 19.46
C LYS A 116 -6.66 -13.90 20.92
N LEU A 117 -7.79 -13.26 21.17
CA LEU A 117 -8.20 -12.80 22.50
C LEU A 117 -9.25 -13.71 23.15
N ALA A 118 -9.91 -14.54 22.37
CA ALA A 118 -10.87 -15.55 22.80
C ALA A 118 -10.89 -16.72 21.81
N ASP A 119 -11.33 -17.88 22.27
CA ASP A 119 -11.60 -19.06 21.47
C ASP A 119 -12.85 -18.88 20.56
#